data_0ab91cc33ec3b709ce24e35031849954
#
_entry.id   0ab91cc33ec3b709ce24e35031849954
#
_cell.length_a   1.000
_cell.length_b   1.000
_cell.length_c   1.000
_cell.angle_alpha   90.00
_cell.angle_beta   90.00
_cell.angle_gamma   90.00
#
_symmetry.space_group_name_H-M   'P 1'
#
loop_
_entity.id
_entity.type
_entity.pdbx_description
1 polymer ?
#
loop_
_entity_poly.entity_id
_entity_poly.type
_entity_poly.pdbx_seq_one_letter_code
_entity_poly.pdbx_strand_id
1 'polypeptide(L)'
;MAVPPMECSGMRFLGRHDLAGHGNCGEGTALLERGGVRYLYIAHERGPVNFSVLDVSDPRAPRLLAQPTLPHGGVRSNSLAVADEIMLVAYQVATPGTRPAGIEVFDLSRPWEPRSIGFLDLSGPRSRGTHWVGFTGGRYAFLAAGRR
;
A
#
# COMPACT_ATOMS: atom_id res chain seq x y z
N MET A 1 11.08 -9.53 23.73
CA MET A 1 12.44 -9.02 23.41
C MET A 1 12.42 -7.51 23.60
N ALA A 2 13.32 -6.98 24.39
CA ALA A 2 13.50 -5.53 24.51
C ALA A 2 14.02 -4.99 23.15
N VAL A 3 13.35 -3.96 22.62
CA VAL A 3 13.85 -3.25 21.44
C VAL A 3 15.13 -2.52 21.87
N PRO A 4 16.29 -2.70 21.18
CA PRO A 4 17.49 -1.97 21.52
C PRO A 4 17.23 -0.45 21.41
N PRO A 5 17.90 0.37 22.23
CA PRO A 5 17.75 1.81 22.15
C PRO A 5 18.13 2.25 20.73
N MET A 6 17.17 2.88 20.02
CA MET A 6 17.46 3.53 18.75
C MET A 6 18.18 4.83 19.02
N GLU A 7 19.44 4.92 18.58
CA GLU A 7 20.16 6.18 18.55
C GLU A 7 19.59 7.05 17.40
N CYS A 8 18.84 8.08 17.74
CA CYS A 8 18.26 9.02 16.79
C CYS A 8 18.65 10.44 17.20
N SER A 9 19.25 11.19 16.29
CA SER A 9 19.46 12.62 16.46
C SER A 9 18.28 13.40 15.88
N GLY A 10 17.61 14.21 16.70
CA GLY A 10 16.48 15.05 16.27
C GLY A 10 15.14 14.31 16.07
N MET A 11 15.07 13.01 16.37
CA MET A 11 13.83 12.22 16.32
C MET A 11 13.56 11.52 17.66
N ARG A 12 12.28 11.26 17.95
CA ARG A 12 11.84 10.50 19.09
C ARG A 12 11.01 9.31 18.64
N PHE A 13 11.37 8.11 19.07
CA PHE A 13 10.54 6.92 18.87
C PHE A 13 9.22 7.08 19.62
N LEU A 14 8.09 6.90 18.95
CA LEU A 14 6.75 7.02 19.53
C LEU A 14 6.09 5.66 19.72
N GLY A 15 6.24 4.75 18.78
CA GLY A 15 5.59 3.45 18.83
C GLY A 15 5.96 2.56 17.67
N ARG A 16 5.48 1.32 17.70
CA ARG A 16 5.64 0.30 16.68
C ARG A 16 4.37 -0.53 16.57
N HIS A 17 4.07 -0.98 15.37
CA HIS A 17 3.04 -1.99 15.10
C HIS A 17 3.63 -3.09 14.21
N ASP A 18 3.33 -4.37 14.51
CA ASP A 18 3.86 -5.52 13.77
C ASP A 18 2.99 -5.93 12.56
N LEU A 19 1.87 -5.22 12.33
CA LEU A 19 0.92 -5.47 11.24
C LEU A 19 0.40 -6.92 11.24
N ALA A 20 0.07 -7.46 12.42
CA ALA A 20 -0.36 -8.84 12.61
C ALA A 20 0.63 -9.87 12.02
N GLY A 21 1.93 -9.64 12.21
CA GLY A 21 3.01 -10.48 11.72
C GLY A 21 3.53 -10.12 10.31
N HIS A 22 2.94 -9.13 9.65
CA HIS A 22 3.35 -8.68 8.31
C HIS A 22 4.24 -7.42 8.30
N GLY A 23 4.75 -7.00 9.46
CA GLY A 23 5.52 -5.76 9.63
C GLY A 23 6.87 -5.70 8.92
N ASN A 24 7.35 -6.83 8.39
CA ASN A 24 8.63 -6.91 7.65
C ASN A 24 8.47 -6.78 6.12
N CYS A 25 7.29 -6.50 5.63
CA CYS A 25 6.95 -6.55 4.21
C CYS A 25 6.42 -5.23 3.67
N GLY A 26 6.40 -4.16 4.48
CA GLY A 26 5.93 -2.84 4.06
C GLY A 26 6.90 -2.16 3.09
N GLU A 27 6.40 -1.53 2.04
CA GLU A 27 7.18 -0.76 1.07
C GLU A 27 6.56 0.64 0.86
N GLY A 28 5.58 0.78 -0.01
CA GLY A 28 4.91 2.05 -0.26
C GLY A 28 3.97 2.47 0.88
N THR A 29 3.97 3.74 1.24
CA THR A 29 3.09 4.28 2.28
C THR A 29 2.38 5.55 1.81
N ALA A 30 1.15 5.77 2.27
CA ALA A 30 0.42 7.03 2.11
C ALA A 30 -0.43 7.33 3.35
N LEU A 31 -0.61 8.61 3.63
CA LEU A 31 -1.42 9.09 4.74
C LEU A 31 -2.64 9.85 4.21
N LEU A 32 -3.81 9.55 4.76
CA LEU A 32 -5.05 10.29 4.56
C LEU A 32 -5.57 10.80 5.91
N GLU A 33 -5.88 12.07 5.98
CA GLU A 33 -6.61 12.63 7.13
C GLU A 33 -8.06 12.92 6.73
N ARG A 34 -9.01 12.35 7.48
CA ARG A 34 -10.44 12.54 7.22
C ARG A 34 -11.23 12.48 8.53
N GLY A 35 -12.06 13.49 8.77
CA GLY A 35 -12.92 13.54 9.96
C GLY A 35 -12.11 13.54 11.27
N GLY A 36 -10.89 14.09 11.29
CA GLY A 36 -10.02 14.11 12.45
C GLY A 36 -9.29 12.77 12.73
N VAL A 37 -9.49 11.76 11.89
CA VAL A 37 -8.78 10.48 11.95
C VAL A 37 -7.69 10.44 10.89
N ARG A 38 -6.50 9.92 11.26
CA ARG A 38 -5.36 9.73 10.36
C ARG A 38 -5.24 8.27 9.99
N TYR A 39 -5.43 7.98 8.70
CA TYR A 39 -5.33 6.64 8.13
C TYR A 39 -3.99 6.48 7.42
N LEU A 40 -3.18 5.52 7.86
CA LEU A 40 -1.94 5.14 7.19
C LEU A 40 -2.18 3.87 6.38
N TYR A 41 -1.88 3.93 5.09
CA TYR A 41 -1.90 2.79 4.18
C TYR A 41 -0.47 2.35 3.93
N ILE A 42 -0.23 1.03 3.98
CA ILE A 42 1.11 0.43 3.77
C ILE A 42 0.98 -0.72 2.79
N ALA A 43 1.61 -0.61 1.62
CA ALA A 43 1.70 -1.70 0.64
C ALA A 43 2.64 -2.81 1.13
N HIS A 44 2.40 -4.06 0.71
CA HIS A 44 3.20 -5.21 1.14
C HIS A 44 3.90 -5.91 -0.03
N GLU A 45 5.23 -6.03 0.04
CA GLU A 45 6.03 -6.76 -0.95
C GLU A 45 5.84 -8.27 -0.91
N ARG A 46 5.21 -8.81 0.13
CA ARG A 46 5.01 -10.27 0.30
C ARG A 46 3.56 -10.57 0.67
N GLY A 47 3.00 -11.52 -0.08
CA GLY A 47 1.67 -12.05 0.23
C GLY A 47 1.58 -12.75 1.60
N PRO A 48 0.37 -13.04 2.03
CA PRO A 48 -0.88 -12.92 1.28
C PRO A 48 -1.55 -11.54 1.38
N VAL A 49 -1.04 -10.63 2.21
CA VAL A 49 -1.65 -9.30 2.43
C VAL A 49 -1.31 -8.36 1.28
N ASN A 50 -2.31 -7.66 0.79
CA ASN A 50 -2.17 -6.64 -0.24
C ASN A 50 -1.59 -5.35 0.36
N PHE A 51 -2.32 -4.77 1.30
CA PHE A 51 -1.89 -3.60 2.06
C PHE A 51 -2.51 -3.64 3.47
N SER A 52 -1.95 -2.84 4.36
CA SER A 52 -2.52 -2.61 5.70
C SER A 52 -3.11 -1.21 5.78
N VAL A 53 -4.24 -1.08 6.47
CA VAL A 53 -4.87 0.19 6.85
C VAL A 53 -4.77 0.32 8.37
N LEU A 54 -4.18 1.42 8.85
CA LEU A 54 -4.07 1.71 10.28
C LEU A 54 -4.69 3.06 10.60
N ASP A 55 -5.32 3.14 11.76
CA ASP A 55 -5.56 4.42 12.44
C ASP A 55 -4.28 4.80 13.21
N VAL A 56 -3.69 5.91 12.83
CA VAL A 56 -2.48 6.48 13.46
C VAL A 56 -2.75 7.85 14.10
N SER A 57 -4.01 8.11 14.46
CA SER A 57 -4.41 9.36 15.15
C SER A 57 -3.65 9.55 16.44
N ASP A 58 -3.44 8.47 17.22
CA ASP A 58 -2.41 8.40 18.25
C ASP A 58 -1.20 7.61 17.72
N PRO A 59 -0.09 8.26 17.38
CA PRO A 59 1.07 7.56 16.85
C PRO A 59 1.80 6.67 17.88
N ARG A 60 1.43 6.75 19.17
CA ARG A 60 1.93 5.84 20.21
C ARG A 60 1.15 4.54 20.28
N ALA A 61 -0.08 4.53 19.76
CA ALA A 61 -0.99 3.40 19.80
C ALA A 61 -1.66 3.19 18.43
N PRO A 62 -0.89 2.89 17.33
CA PRO A 62 -1.46 2.59 16.02
C PRO A 62 -2.43 1.41 16.12
N ARG A 63 -3.56 1.49 15.42
CA ARG A 63 -4.57 0.43 15.40
C ARG A 63 -4.74 -0.12 13.99
N LEU A 64 -4.56 -1.41 13.80
CA LEU A 64 -4.83 -2.07 12.54
C LEU A 64 -6.34 -2.14 12.30
N LEU A 65 -6.80 -1.67 11.14
CA LEU A 65 -8.21 -1.61 10.76
C LEU A 65 -8.57 -2.64 9.69
N ALA A 66 -7.73 -2.80 8.67
CA ALA A 66 -7.97 -3.73 7.58
C ALA A 66 -6.68 -4.26 6.95
N GLN A 67 -6.76 -5.48 6.42
CA GLN A 67 -5.71 -6.13 5.63
C GLN A 67 -6.35 -6.98 4.52
N PRO A 68 -6.74 -6.40 3.37
CA PRO A 68 -7.23 -7.18 2.25
C PRO A 68 -6.13 -8.07 1.70
N THR A 69 -6.54 -9.19 1.08
CA THR A 69 -5.63 -10.13 0.44
C THR A 69 -5.23 -9.67 -0.96
N LEU A 70 -4.06 -10.11 -1.41
CA LEU A 70 -3.63 -9.98 -2.80
C LEU A 70 -4.57 -10.76 -3.74
N PRO A 71 -4.73 -10.31 -5.01
CA PRO A 71 -5.60 -11.01 -5.98
C PRO A 71 -5.11 -12.42 -6.31
N HIS A 72 -3.81 -12.69 -6.19
CA HIS A 72 -3.22 -14.05 -6.32
C HIS A 72 -1.80 -14.11 -5.72
N GLY A 73 -1.29 -15.33 -5.49
CA GLY A 73 0.00 -15.55 -4.84
C GLY A 73 1.25 -15.19 -5.67
N GLY A 74 1.09 -14.90 -6.97
CA GLY A 74 2.21 -14.52 -7.84
C GLY A 74 2.46 -13.02 -7.95
N VAL A 75 1.68 -12.22 -7.23
CA VAL A 75 1.75 -10.75 -7.26
C VAL A 75 2.10 -10.19 -5.88
N ARG A 76 2.63 -8.99 -5.86
CA ARG A 76 2.86 -8.18 -4.66
C ARG A 76 2.41 -6.75 -4.90
N SER A 77 2.03 -6.04 -3.87
CA SER A 77 1.85 -4.60 -3.93
C SER A 77 3.16 -3.91 -3.55
N ASN A 78 3.68 -3.07 -4.44
CA ASN A 78 4.96 -2.38 -4.22
C ASN A 78 4.77 -0.95 -3.77
N SER A 79 3.80 -0.27 -4.35
CA SER A 79 3.59 1.16 -4.16
C SER A 79 2.10 1.44 -4.09
N LEU A 80 1.76 2.45 -3.34
CA LEU A 80 0.42 3.01 -3.36
C LEU A 80 0.47 4.54 -3.26
N ALA A 81 -0.57 5.20 -3.75
CA ALA A 81 -0.74 6.64 -3.66
C ALA A 81 -2.18 6.95 -3.35
N VAL A 82 -2.40 7.95 -2.48
CA VAL A 82 -3.72 8.39 -2.04
C VAL A 82 -3.87 9.87 -2.32
N ALA A 83 -4.97 10.25 -2.95
CA ALA A 83 -5.40 11.63 -3.06
C ALA A 83 -6.93 11.68 -3.13
N ASP A 84 -7.52 12.69 -2.51
CA ASP A 84 -8.97 12.84 -2.37
C ASP A 84 -9.59 11.58 -1.70
N GLU A 85 -10.49 10.91 -2.37
CA GLU A 85 -11.12 9.66 -1.91
C GLU A 85 -10.69 8.45 -2.76
N ILE A 86 -9.52 8.54 -3.41
CA ILE A 86 -9.00 7.51 -4.30
C ILE A 86 -7.65 7.03 -3.81
N MET A 87 -7.47 5.70 -3.79
CA MET A 87 -6.16 5.06 -3.64
C MET A 87 -5.85 4.24 -4.89
N LEU A 88 -4.64 4.38 -5.38
CA LEU A 88 -4.07 3.55 -6.44
C LEU A 88 -3.04 2.60 -5.82
N VAL A 89 -3.14 1.32 -6.13
CA VAL A 89 -2.19 0.29 -5.67
C VAL A 89 -1.49 -0.32 -6.87
N ALA A 90 -0.17 -0.28 -6.87
CA ALA A 90 0.67 -0.84 -7.93
C ALA A 90 0.98 -2.32 -7.65
N TYR A 91 0.65 -3.18 -8.62
CA TYR A 91 0.91 -4.61 -8.57
C TYR A 91 2.05 -5.02 -9.49
N GLN A 92 3.04 -5.69 -8.91
CA GLN A 92 4.18 -6.25 -9.62
C GLN A 92 4.26 -7.76 -9.41
N VAL A 93 4.63 -8.47 -10.48
CA VAL A 93 4.89 -9.92 -10.45
C VAL A 93 6.39 -10.21 -10.55
N ALA A 94 6.83 -11.33 -9.98
CA ALA A 94 8.22 -11.77 -10.06
C ALA A 94 8.57 -12.23 -11.49
N THR A 95 7.66 -12.99 -12.12
CA THR A 95 7.85 -13.56 -13.45
C THR A 95 7.04 -12.77 -14.48
N PRO A 96 7.65 -12.20 -15.53
CA PRO A 96 6.93 -11.56 -16.62
C PRO A 96 5.86 -12.50 -17.22
N GLY A 97 4.73 -11.93 -17.61
CA GLY A 97 3.60 -12.68 -18.15
C GLY A 97 2.63 -13.26 -17.14
N THR A 98 2.93 -13.26 -15.85
CA THR A 98 1.98 -13.60 -14.80
C THR A 98 0.86 -12.56 -14.74
N ARG A 99 -0.38 -12.99 -14.56
CA ARG A 99 -1.58 -12.12 -14.59
C ARG A 99 -2.45 -12.32 -13.36
N PRO A 100 -3.22 -11.27 -12.95
CA PRO A 100 -3.11 -9.87 -13.40
C PRO A 100 -1.94 -9.16 -12.70
N ALA A 101 -1.40 -8.11 -13.35
CA ALA A 101 -0.46 -7.19 -12.75
C ALA A 101 -0.64 -5.80 -13.38
N GLY A 102 -0.63 -4.74 -12.58
CA GLY A 102 -0.93 -3.39 -13.07
C GLY A 102 -1.29 -2.43 -11.96
N ILE A 103 -2.42 -1.75 -12.08
CA ILE A 103 -2.93 -0.81 -11.08
C ILE A 103 -4.35 -1.16 -10.69
N GLU A 104 -4.60 -1.25 -9.41
CA GLU A 104 -5.96 -1.32 -8.85
C GLU A 104 -6.35 0.03 -8.25
N VAL A 105 -7.60 0.41 -8.47
CA VAL A 105 -8.19 1.66 -8.00
C VAL A 105 -9.17 1.35 -6.88
N PHE A 106 -8.99 2.00 -5.75
CA PHE A 106 -9.85 1.86 -4.58
C PHE A 106 -10.57 3.15 -4.26
N ASP A 107 -11.85 3.03 -3.95
CA ASP A 107 -12.67 4.07 -3.34
C ASP A 107 -12.40 4.11 -1.82
N LEU A 108 -12.07 5.29 -1.30
CA LEU A 108 -11.82 5.58 0.11
C LEU A 108 -12.93 6.42 0.74
N SER A 109 -14.15 6.41 0.21
CA SER A 109 -15.31 7.06 0.86
C SER A 109 -15.49 6.54 2.30
N ARG A 110 -15.06 5.30 2.56
CA ARG A 110 -14.87 4.68 3.88
C ARG A 110 -13.39 4.33 4.06
N PRO A 111 -12.54 5.23 4.60
CA PRO A 111 -11.09 5.04 4.61
C PRO A 111 -10.60 3.77 5.31
N TRP A 112 -11.36 3.27 6.29
CA TRP A 112 -11.07 2.03 7.04
C TRP A 112 -11.46 0.75 6.29
N GLU A 113 -12.19 0.87 5.16
CA GLU A 113 -12.71 -0.25 4.36
C GLU A 113 -12.58 0.07 2.87
N PRO A 114 -11.34 0.15 2.31
CA PRO A 114 -11.12 0.44 0.90
C PRO A 114 -11.85 -0.54 0.01
N ARG A 115 -12.59 -0.02 -0.99
CA ARG A 115 -13.38 -0.82 -1.93
C ARG A 115 -12.77 -0.73 -3.34
N SER A 116 -12.41 -1.86 -3.93
CA SER A 116 -11.97 -1.90 -5.32
C SER A 116 -13.07 -1.43 -6.27
N ILE A 117 -12.73 -0.49 -7.15
CA ILE A 117 -13.65 0.09 -8.15
C ILE A 117 -13.14 -0.02 -9.59
N GLY A 118 -11.91 -0.50 -9.79
CA GLY A 118 -11.36 -0.69 -11.13
C GLY A 118 -9.96 -1.26 -11.11
N PHE A 119 -9.60 -1.87 -12.24
CA PHE A 119 -8.28 -2.45 -12.45
C PHE A 119 -7.79 -2.17 -13.87
N LEU A 120 -6.57 -1.66 -14.00
CA LEU A 120 -5.85 -1.52 -15.26
C LEU A 120 -4.82 -2.63 -15.37
N ASP A 121 -5.09 -3.64 -16.18
CA ASP A 121 -4.13 -4.72 -16.45
C ASP A 121 -3.02 -4.23 -17.38
N LEU A 122 -1.81 -4.26 -16.87
CA LEU A 122 -0.57 -3.94 -17.58
C LEU A 122 0.32 -5.18 -17.76
N SER A 123 -0.26 -6.37 -17.60
CA SER A 123 0.42 -7.64 -17.84
C SER A 123 0.83 -7.78 -19.31
N GLY A 124 1.89 -8.53 -19.56
CA GLY A 124 2.32 -8.86 -20.92
C GLY A 124 3.55 -9.78 -20.89
N PRO A 125 3.91 -10.41 -22.02
CA PRO A 125 4.97 -11.42 -22.07
C PRO A 125 6.31 -10.95 -21.49
N ARG A 126 6.57 -9.66 -21.52
CA ARG A 126 7.78 -9.01 -20.98
C ARG A 126 7.46 -8.00 -19.88
N SER A 127 6.20 -7.87 -19.47
CA SER A 127 5.77 -6.95 -18.42
C SER A 127 5.74 -7.65 -17.06
N ARG A 128 6.22 -6.96 -16.05
CA ARG A 128 6.08 -7.33 -14.64
C ARG A 128 4.98 -6.52 -13.93
N GLY A 129 4.13 -5.82 -14.69
CA GLY A 129 3.13 -4.90 -14.13
C GLY A 129 3.75 -3.55 -13.75
N THR A 130 3.30 -2.98 -12.64
CA THR A 130 3.70 -1.65 -12.19
C THR A 130 4.49 -1.74 -10.89
N HIS A 131 5.66 -1.06 -10.86
CA HIS A 131 6.50 -1.00 -9.68
C HIS A 131 6.17 0.19 -8.78
N TRP A 132 5.88 1.34 -9.39
CA TRP A 132 5.62 2.57 -8.67
C TRP A 132 4.44 3.33 -9.29
N VAL A 133 3.68 4.02 -8.44
CA VAL A 133 2.59 4.91 -8.84
C VAL A 133 2.72 6.25 -8.13
N GLY A 134 2.54 7.34 -8.89
CA GLY A 134 2.39 8.70 -8.39
C GLY A 134 1.00 9.23 -8.75
N PHE A 135 0.29 9.73 -7.74
CA PHE A 135 -1.04 10.30 -7.88
C PHE A 135 -1.23 11.42 -6.87
N THR A 136 -1.63 12.58 -7.34
CA THR A 136 -1.84 13.80 -6.53
C THR A 136 -3.27 14.33 -6.64
N GLY A 137 -4.20 13.45 -7.09
CA GLY A 137 -5.59 13.81 -7.34
C GLY A 137 -5.87 14.17 -8.80
N GLY A 138 -7.14 14.41 -9.11
CA GLY A 138 -7.59 14.78 -10.45
C GLY A 138 -7.64 13.60 -11.42
N ARG A 139 -7.26 13.84 -12.70
CA ARG A 139 -7.54 12.93 -13.82
C ARG A 139 -6.35 12.05 -14.24
N TYR A 140 -5.16 12.27 -13.72
CA TYR A 140 -3.95 11.63 -14.23
C TYR A 140 -3.14 10.99 -13.11
N ALA A 141 -2.63 9.80 -13.37
CA ALA A 141 -1.65 9.12 -12.55
C ALA A 141 -0.40 8.80 -13.39
N PHE A 142 0.75 8.76 -12.73
CA PHE A 142 2.04 8.44 -13.35
C PHE A 142 2.49 7.06 -12.87
N LEU A 143 2.91 6.21 -13.81
CA LEU A 143 3.22 4.81 -13.54
C LEU A 143 4.65 4.48 -14.00
N ALA A 144 5.44 3.86 -13.13
CA ALA A 144 6.64 3.14 -13.54
C ALA A 144 6.26 1.69 -13.85
N ALA A 145 5.92 1.41 -15.11
CA ALA A 145 5.51 0.09 -15.56
C ALA A 145 6.62 -0.61 -16.35
N GLY A 146 6.64 -1.95 -16.31
CA GLY A 146 7.53 -2.76 -17.13
C GLY A 146 7.20 -2.60 -18.62
N ARG A 147 8.14 -2.99 -19.50
CA ARG A 147 7.93 -2.98 -20.95
C ARG A 147 6.80 -3.94 -21.33
N ARG A 148 5.92 -3.48 -22.19
CA ARG A 148 4.93 -4.31 -22.88
C ARG A 148 5.59 -5.30 -23.84
#